data_2e3407d6bd06548003bb4d3637141cf8
#
_entry.id   2e3407d6bd06548003bb4d3637141cf8
#
_cell.length_a   1.000
_cell.length_b   1.000
_cell.length_c   1.000
_cell.angle_alpha   90.00
_cell.angle_beta   90.00
_cell.angle_gamma   90.00
#
_symmetry.space_group_name_H-M   'P 1'
#
loop_
_entity.id
_entity.type
_entity.pdbx_description
1 polymer ?
#
loop_
_entity_poly.entity_id
_entity_poly.type
_entity_poly.pdbx_seq_one_letter_code
_entity_poly.pdbx_strand_id
1 'polypeptide(L)'
;MRTVIGVDLDTTLNNLEKVWIERYNKDWGDNLTSADMISWDPTKYVKPECGKKIYNYFYEPGFFRNLGIKEHAKEVMEFLWNHFDVYIVSSAHPNVVADKWAWIQEHLPFIPYGHFIPLTKKDLLKMDYLIDDGPHNIESFSGTGILFDMPYNHYLMNRYYRVKNWREIYMYFKRLVENK
;
A
#
# COMPACT_ATOMS: atom_id res chain seq x y z
N MET A 1 15.32 17.01 -14.05
CA MET A 1 15.01 16.41 -12.73
C MET A 1 14.60 14.97 -12.95
N ARG A 2 14.87 14.09 -11.98
CA ARG A 2 14.44 12.69 -12.04
C ARG A 2 12.94 12.66 -11.69
N THR A 3 12.15 11.83 -12.38
CA THR A 3 10.73 11.63 -12.09
C THR A 3 10.56 11.06 -10.68
N VAL A 4 9.67 11.63 -9.88
CA VAL A 4 9.44 11.28 -8.46
C VAL A 4 8.23 10.37 -8.34
N ILE A 5 8.41 9.22 -7.69
CA ILE A 5 7.35 8.22 -7.48
C ILE A 5 7.12 7.99 -6.00
N GLY A 6 5.91 8.20 -5.53
CA GLY A 6 5.42 7.72 -4.24
C GLY A 6 4.84 6.33 -4.35
N VAL A 7 5.16 5.47 -3.41
CA VAL A 7 4.63 4.10 -3.34
C VAL A 7 4.05 3.88 -1.95
N ASP A 8 2.78 3.50 -1.87
CA ASP A 8 2.19 3.10 -0.60
C ASP A 8 2.76 1.77 -0.10
N LEU A 9 2.77 1.59 1.22
CA LEU A 9 3.33 0.40 1.85
C LEU A 9 2.27 -0.68 2.07
N ASP A 10 1.21 -0.33 2.79
CA ASP A 10 0.24 -1.29 3.30
C ASP A 10 -0.70 -1.74 2.18
N THR A 11 -0.92 -3.03 2.05
CA THR A 11 -1.74 -3.63 0.98
C THR A 11 -1.16 -3.43 -0.44
N THR A 12 -0.36 -2.39 -0.68
CA THR A 12 0.31 -2.14 -1.97
C THR A 12 1.64 -2.90 -2.10
N LEU A 13 2.58 -2.72 -1.16
CA LEU A 13 3.87 -3.44 -1.11
C LEU A 13 3.79 -4.71 -0.28
N ASN A 14 3.07 -4.69 0.81
CA ASN A 14 2.92 -5.82 1.72
C ASN A 14 1.53 -6.47 1.63
N ASN A 15 1.36 -7.59 2.34
CA ASN A 15 0.14 -8.39 2.37
C ASN A 15 -0.76 -8.06 3.57
N LEU A 16 -0.79 -6.80 4.02
CA LEU A 16 -1.56 -6.35 5.19
C LEU A 16 -2.99 -6.87 5.18
N GLU A 17 -3.71 -6.62 4.10
CA GLU A 17 -5.13 -6.96 4.00
C GLU A 17 -5.37 -8.45 4.25
N LYS A 18 -4.56 -9.34 3.65
CA LYS A 18 -4.65 -10.79 3.83
C LYS A 18 -4.42 -11.19 5.30
N VAL A 19 -3.30 -10.75 5.89
CA VAL A 19 -2.93 -11.10 7.26
C VAL A 19 -3.95 -10.56 8.27
N TRP A 20 -4.46 -9.37 8.03
CA TRP A 20 -5.47 -8.73 8.87
C TRP A 20 -6.79 -9.50 8.88
N ILE A 21 -7.30 -9.90 7.72
CA ILE A 21 -8.50 -10.71 7.58
C ILE A 21 -8.30 -12.11 8.22
N GLU A 22 -7.18 -12.78 7.94
CA GLU A 22 -6.88 -14.10 8.52
C GLU A 22 -6.83 -14.03 10.05
N ARG A 23 -6.23 -12.97 10.62
CA ARG A 23 -6.18 -12.76 12.06
C ARG A 23 -7.57 -12.51 12.65
N TYR A 24 -8.35 -11.64 12.02
CA TYR A 24 -9.73 -11.39 12.40
C TYR A 24 -10.55 -12.69 12.39
N ASN A 25 -10.52 -13.44 11.31
CA ASN A 25 -11.28 -14.70 11.17
C ASN A 25 -10.93 -15.70 12.30
N LYS A 26 -9.65 -15.82 12.60
CA LYS A 26 -9.14 -16.69 13.67
C LYS A 26 -9.68 -16.25 15.05
N ASP A 27 -9.59 -14.96 15.36
CA ASP A 27 -9.89 -14.44 16.70
C ASP A 27 -11.41 -14.33 16.97
N TRP A 28 -12.19 -14.14 15.90
CA TRP A 28 -13.64 -13.95 15.99
C TRP A 28 -14.46 -15.13 15.46
N GLY A 29 -13.82 -16.20 15.00
CA GLY A 29 -14.52 -17.37 14.44
C GLY A 29 -15.39 -17.01 13.24
N ASP A 30 -14.84 -16.24 12.29
CA ASP A 30 -15.52 -15.80 11.08
C ASP A 30 -14.83 -16.37 9.81
N ASN A 31 -15.36 -16.04 8.64
CA ASN A 31 -14.85 -16.50 7.33
C ASN A 31 -14.82 -15.36 6.29
N LEU A 32 -14.60 -14.12 6.75
CA LEU A 32 -14.47 -12.96 5.88
C LEU A 32 -13.36 -13.17 4.85
N THR A 33 -13.59 -12.69 3.63
CA THR A 33 -12.60 -12.68 2.55
C THR A 33 -12.35 -11.27 2.03
N SER A 34 -11.25 -11.08 1.30
CA SER A 34 -10.98 -9.81 0.62
C SER A 34 -12.12 -9.39 -0.32
N ALA A 35 -12.72 -10.35 -1.02
CA ALA A 35 -13.81 -10.09 -1.96
C ALA A 35 -15.07 -9.50 -1.29
N ASP A 36 -15.26 -9.75 0.00
CA ASP A 36 -16.40 -9.21 0.75
C ASP A 36 -16.21 -7.73 1.09
N MET A 37 -14.98 -7.25 1.14
CA MET A 37 -14.64 -5.87 1.53
C MET A 37 -14.75 -4.90 0.35
N ILE A 38 -15.97 -4.56 -0.02
CA ILE A 38 -16.28 -3.70 -1.18
C ILE A 38 -16.34 -2.20 -0.85
N SER A 39 -16.01 -1.80 0.36
CA SER A 39 -15.85 -0.39 0.77
C SER A 39 -14.66 -0.26 1.73
N TRP A 40 -14.12 0.96 1.82
CA TRP A 40 -12.94 1.29 2.64
C TRP A 40 -13.12 1.05 4.14
N ASP A 41 -14.35 1.08 4.64
CA ASP A 41 -14.64 0.88 6.07
C ASP A 41 -14.88 -0.61 6.39
N PRO A 42 -13.91 -1.33 6.99
CA PRO A 42 -14.01 -2.74 7.32
C PRO A 42 -15.04 -3.03 8.42
N THR A 43 -15.43 -2.03 9.22
CA THR A 43 -16.42 -2.25 10.30
C THR A 43 -17.78 -2.67 9.78
N LYS A 44 -18.05 -2.48 8.50
CA LYS A 44 -19.29 -2.91 7.83
C LYS A 44 -19.36 -4.41 7.56
N TYR A 45 -18.22 -5.10 7.60
CA TYR A 45 -18.08 -6.51 7.17
C TYR A 45 -17.73 -7.45 8.31
N VAL A 46 -17.18 -6.91 9.39
CA VAL A 46 -16.84 -7.70 10.58
C VAL A 46 -18.06 -7.92 11.49
N LYS A 47 -18.01 -8.93 12.33
CA LYS A 47 -19.06 -9.18 13.35
C LYS A 47 -19.30 -7.93 14.21
N PRO A 48 -20.57 -7.63 14.60
CA PRO A 48 -20.89 -6.46 15.41
C PRO A 48 -20.09 -6.35 16.71
N GLU A 49 -19.77 -7.49 17.35
CA GLU A 49 -19.00 -7.58 18.58
C GLU A 49 -17.53 -7.18 18.38
N CYS A 50 -17.00 -7.35 17.17
CA CYS A 50 -15.70 -6.85 16.77
C CYS A 50 -15.76 -5.35 16.51
N GLY A 51 -16.60 -4.92 15.57
CA GLY A 51 -16.75 -3.52 15.21
C GLY A 51 -15.40 -2.82 15.01
N LYS A 52 -15.20 -1.68 15.71
CA LYS A 52 -13.93 -0.91 15.63
C LYS A 52 -12.72 -1.61 16.23
N LYS A 53 -12.89 -2.70 17.01
CA LYS A 53 -11.76 -3.48 17.54
C LYS A 53 -10.91 -4.10 16.44
N ILE A 54 -11.45 -4.22 15.22
CA ILE A 54 -10.71 -4.67 14.02
C ILE A 54 -9.42 -3.85 13.78
N TYR A 55 -9.40 -2.58 14.18
CA TYR A 55 -8.22 -1.71 14.06
C TYR A 55 -7.18 -1.94 15.17
N ASN A 56 -7.51 -2.66 16.27
CA ASN A 56 -6.59 -2.87 17.38
C ASN A 56 -5.35 -3.65 16.96
N TYR A 57 -5.45 -4.53 15.96
CA TYR A 57 -4.32 -5.27 15.40
C TYR A 57 -3.20 -4.35 14.91
N PHE A 58 -3.54 -3.16 14.42
CA PHE A 58 -2.57 -2.18 13.93
C PHE A 58 -1.70 -1.55 15.03
N TYR A 59 -2.06 -1.75 16.28
CA TYR A 59 -1.29 -1.25 17.43
C TYR A 59 -0.49 -2.36 18.13
N GLU A 60 -0.61 -3.62 17.66
CA GLU A 60 0.15 -4.73 18.21
C GLU A 60 1.63 -4.62 17.78
N PRO A 61 2.59 -4.72 18.74
CA PRO A 61 4.02 -4.71 18.41
C PRO A 61 4.37 -5.82 17.43
N GLY A 62 5.12 -5.47 16.39
CA GLY A 62 5.55 -6.42 15.37
C GLY A 62 4.50 -6.76 14.32
N PHE A 63 3.25 -6.30 14.43
CA PHE A 63 2.21 -6.62 13.45
C PHE A 63 2.65 -6.23 12.02
N PHE A 64 3.06 -4.98 11.82
CA PHE A 64 3.52 -4.51 10.50
C PHE A 64 4.87 -5.11 10.08
N ARG A 65 5.79 -5.31 11.02
CA ARG A 65 7.11 -5.87 10.71
C ARG A 65 7.02 -7.31 10.19
N ASN A 66 6.05 -8.09 10.65
CA ASN A 66 5.88 -9.50 10.29
C ASN A 66 5.05 -9.72 9.01
N LEU A 67 4.62 -8.67 8.31
CA LEU A 67 3.92 -8.79 7.04
C LEU A 67 4.87 -9.30 5.94
N GLY A 68 4.34 -10.13 5.05
CA GLY A 68 5.08 -10.56 3.86
C GLY A 68 5.08 -9.50 2.76
N ILE A 69 6.11 -9.48 1.94
CA ILE A 69 6.15 -8.66 0.73
C ILE A 69 5.32 -9.32 -0.39
N LYS A 70 4.65 -8.51 -1.21
CA LYS A 70 3.89 -9.03 -2.37
C LYS A 70 4.84 -9.60 -3.43
N GLU A 71 4.33 -10.56 -4.18
CA GLU A 71 5.05 -11.22 -5.27
C GLU A 71 5.56 -10.17 -6.28
N HIS A 72 6.82 -10.27 -6.67
CA HIS A 72 7.54 -9.37 -7.58
C HIS A 72 7.70 -7.91 -7.10
N ALA A 73 7.23 -7.55 -5.92
CA ALA A 73 7.33 -6.18 -5.44
C ALA A 73 8.80 -5.75 -5.25
N LYS A 74 9.64 -6.62 -4.71
CA LYS A 74 11.05 -6.31 -4.47
C LYS A 74 11.79 -6.00 -5.78
N GLU A 75 11.70 -6.89 -6.76
CA GLU A 75 12.40 -6.75 -8.06
C GLU A 75 11.92 -5.51 -8.80
N VAL A 76 10.63 -5.23 -8.77
CA VAL A 76 10.07 -4.05 -9.42
C VAL A 76 10.46 -2.76 -8.68
N MET A 77 10.50 -2.77 -7.37
CA MET A 77 11.01 -1.65 -6.56
C MET A 77 12.50 -1.38 -6.85
N GLU A 78 13.34 -2.41 -7.02
CA GLU A 78 14.73 -2.24 -7.45
C GLU A 78 14.81 -1.61 -8.84
N PHE A 79 13.97 -2.06 -9.79
CA PHE A 79 13.88 -1.43 -11.11
C PHE A 79 13.47 0.05 -11.00
N LEU A 80 12.43 0.37 -10.23
CA LEU A 80 11.99 1.75 -10.04
C LEU A 80 13.09 2.60 -9.40
N TRP A 81 13.76 2.11 -8.37
CA TRP A 81 14.86 2.78 -7.68
C TRP A 81 16.01 3.15 -8.62
N ASN A 82 16.35 2.25 -9.53
CA ASN A 82 17.44 2.49 -10.48
C ASN A 82 17.12 3.57 -11.53
N HIS A 83 15.84 3.80 -11.86
CA HIS A 83 15.43 4.70 -12.95
C HIS A 83 14.73 5.97 -12.48
N PHE A 84 14.16 5.99 -11.27
CA PHE A 84 13.32 7.07 -10.73
C PHE A 84 13.78 7.47 -9.33
N ASP A 85 13.25 8.59 -8.84
CA ASP A 85 13.40 9.00 -7.45
C ASP A 85 12.20 8.47 -6.65
N VAL A 86 12.41 7.40 -5.87
CA VAL A 86 11.32 6.62 -5.28
C VAL A 86 11.23 6.86 -3.79
N TYR A 87 10.04 7.14 -3.31
CA TYR A 87 9.71 7.29 -1.89
C TYR A 87 8.63 6.29 -1.48
N ILE A 88 8.78 5.67 -0.31
CA ILE A 88 7.71 4.90 0.32
C ILE A 88 6.91 5.85 1.20
N VAL A 89 5.61 5.97 0.93
CA VAL A 89 4.71 6.89 1.64
C VAL A 89 3.60 6.10 2.31
N SER A 90 3.59 6.05 3.63
CA SER A 90 2.61 5.24 4.36
C SER A 90 1.97 6.01 5.51
N SER A 91 0.65 5.89 5.64
CA SER A 91 -0.02 6.32 6.86
C SER A 91 0.45 5.46 8.03
N ALA A 92 0.97 6.09 9.08
CA ALA A 92 1.48 5.38 10.24
C ALA A 92 1.17 6.11 11.54
N HIS A 93 0.60 5.41 12.51
CA HIS A 93 0.55 5.90 13.87
C HIS A 93 1.97 5.93 14.45
N PRO A 94 2.35 6.92 15.28
CA PRO A 94 3.71 7.03 15.84
C PRO A 94 4.24 5.74 16.46
N ASN A 95 3.40 4.97 17.11
CA ASN A 95 3.78 3.70 17.77
C ASN A 95 4.24 2.59 16.81
N VAL A 96 3.90 2.67 15.53
CA VAL A 96 4.20 1.61 14.53
C VAL A 96 5.13 2.07 13.41
N VAL A 97 5.59 3.31 13.45
CA VAL A 97 6.56 3.82 12.45
C VAL A 97 7.84 2.98 12.45
N ALA A 98 8.34 2.60 13.64
CA ALA A 98 9.54 1.79 13.77
C ALA A 98 9.36 0.39 13.15
N ASP A 99 8.20 -0.25 13.34
CA ASP A 99 7.88 -1.55 12.74
C ASP A 99 7.84 -1.47 11.20
N LYS A 100 7.21 -0.43 10.66
CA LYS A 100 7.17 -0.20 9.21
C LYS A 100 8.54 0.08 8.63
N TRP A 101 9.36 0.87 9.34
CA TRP A 101 10.74 1.09 8.93
C TRP A 101 11.58 -0.18 8.97
N ALA A 102 11.43 -1.00 10.01
CA ALA A 102 12.11 -2.30 10.09
C ALA A 102 11.70 -3.21 8.93
N TRP A 103 10.41 -3.27 8.59
CA TRP A 103 9.92 -4.01 7.44
C TRP A 103 10.58 -3.54 6.13
N ILE A 104 10.68 -2.21 5.92
CA ILE A 104 11.33 -1.65 4.72
C ILE A 104 12.79 -2.09 4.66
N GLN A 105 13.54 -2.03 5.77
CA GLN A 105 14.93 -2.43 5.81
C GLN A 105 15.14 -3.93 5.57
N GLU A 106 14.22 -4.76 6.01
CA GLU A 106 14.28 -6.22 5.83
C GLU A 106 13.96 -6.65 4.40
N HIS A 107 12.98 -6.00 3.76
CA HIS A 107 12.51 -6.38 2.44
C HIS A 107 13.13 -5.56 1.30
N LEU A 108 13.40 -4.28 1.53
CA LEU A 108 13.87 -3.29 0.54
C LEU A 108 15.10 -2.53 1.07
N PRO A 109 16.22 -3.23 1.39
CA PRO A 109 17.38 -2.64 2.07
C PRO A 109 18.09 -1.55 1.26
N PHE A 110 17.80 -1.41 -0.01
CA PHE A 110 18.31 -0.35 -0.88
C PHE A 110 17.57 0.99 -0.71
N ILE A 111 16.44 1.03 0.00
CA ILE A 111 15.70 2.26 0.30
C ILE A 111 16.32 2.91 1.56
N PRO A 112 16.92 4.11 1.46
CA PRO A 112 17.49 4.77 2.63
C PRO A 112 16.40 5.46 3.46
N TYR A 113 16.72 5.76 4.72
CA TYR A 113 15.78 6.37 5.68
C TYR A 113 15.08 7.63 5.14
N GLY A 114 15.79 8.51 4.44
CA GLY A 114 15.21 9.72 3.88
C GLY A 114 14.16 9.52 2.79
N HIS A 115 13.96 8.29 2.32
CA HIS A 115 12.96 7.92 1.33
C HIS A 115 11.75 7.18 1.92
N PHE A 116 11.63 7.15 3.26
CA PHE A 116 10.42 6.73 3.95
C PHE A 116 9.71 7.93 4.55
N ILE A 117 8.47 8.17 4.14
CA ILE A 117 7.64 9.31 4.55
C ILE A 117 6.40 8.78 5.27
N PRO A 118 6.37 8.77 6.61
CA PRO A 118 5.16 8.47 7.37
C PRO A 118 4.19 9.65 7.29
N LEU A 119 3.20 9.57 6.40
CA LEU A 119 2.26 10.65 6.13
C LEU A 119 0.87 10.13 5.77
N THR A 120 -0.16 10.63 6.46
CA THR A 120 -1.56 10.26 6.20
C THR A 120 -2.17 11.04 5.03
N LYS A 121 -1.87 12.33 4.92
CA LYS A 121 -2.40 13.20 3.85
C LYS A 121 -1.45 13.26 2.68
N LYS A 122 -1.56 12.29 1.76
CA LYS A 122 -0.66 12.16 0.61
C LYS A 122 -0.87 13.24 -0.46
N ASP A 123 -2.00 13.96 -0.42
CA ASP A 123 -2.28 15.13 -1.24
C ASP A 123 -1.32 16.32 -1.01
N LEU A 124 -0.63 16.34 0.13
CA LEU A 124 0.40 17.34 0.43
C LEU A 124 1.73 17.10 -0.32
N LEU A 125 1.93 15.92 -0.90
CA LEU A 125 3.16 15.57 -1.59
C LEU A 125 3.15 16.05 -3.04
N LYS A 126 4.27 16.64 -3.46
CA LYS A 126 4.54 17.00 -4.85
C LYS A 126 5.37 15.90 -5.50
N MET A 127 4.71 14.91 -6.07
CA MET A 127 5.29 13.79 -6.80
C MET A 127 4.64 13.67 -8.18
N ASP A 128 5.34 13.07 -9.14
CA ASP A 128 4.81 12.86 -10.48
C ASP A 128 3.82 11.70 -10.51
N TYR A 129 4.11 10.64 -9.73
CA TYR A 129 3.28 9.44 -9.64
C TYR A 129 3.04 9.05 -8.20
N LEU A 130 1.85 8.47 -7.94
CA LEU A 130 1.51 7.78 -6.69
C LEU A 130 0.93 6.40 -7.01
N ILE A 131 1.54 5.34 -6.48
CA ILE A 131 1.02 3.97 -6.53
C ILE A 131 0.41 3.67 -5.17
N ASP A 132 -0.91 3.44 -5.13
CA ASP A 132 -1.65 3.33 -3.86
C ASP A 132 -2.94 2.52 -4.07
N ASP A 133 -3.37 1.75 -3.08
CA ASP A 133 -4.65 1.04 -3.09
C ASP A 133 -5.80 1.88 -2.53
N GLY A 134 -5.49 2.91 -1.75
CA GLY A 134 -6.46 3.80 -1.10
C GLY A 134 -7.12 4.77 -2.09
N PRO A 135 -8.43 4.61 -2.35
CA PRO A 135 -9.13 5.44 -3.34
C PRO A 135 -9.06 6.94 -3.01
N HIS A 136 -9.17 7.30 -1.73
CA HIS A 136 -9.11 8.70 -1.28
C HIS A 136 -7.74 9.35 -1.51
N ASN A 137 -6.65 8.56 -1.45
CA ASN A 137 -5.31 9.05 -1.77
C ASN A 137 -5.18 9.36 -3.25
N ILE A 138 -5.66 8.45 -4.11
CA ILE A 138 -5.60 8.61 -5.57
C ILE A 138 -6.52 9.75 -6.04
N GLU A 139 -7.73 9.88 -5.47
CA GLU A 139 -8.69 10.94 -5.83
C GLU A 139 -8.20 12.35 -5.47
N SER A 140 -7.42 12.49 -4.39
CA SER A 140 -6.91 13.77 -3.92
C SER A 140 -5.51 14.11 -4.45
N PHE A 141 -4.83 13.16 -5.09
CA PHE A 141 -3.47 13.35 -5.57
C PHE A 141 -3.40 14.23 -6.82
N SER A 142 -2.49 15.19 -6.83
CA SER A 142 -2.36 16.17 -7.92
C SER A 142 -1.56 15.67 -9.13
N GLY A 143 -0.76 14.61 -8.98
CA GLY A 143 0.00 13.98 -10.06
C GLY A 143 -0.76 12.81 -10.72
N THR A 144 -0.02 11.87 -11.31
CA THR A 144 -0.62 10.67 -11.91
C THR A 144 -0.81 9.58 -10.86
N GLY A 145 -2.07 9.31 -10.48
CA GLY A 145 -2.44 8.22 -9.60
C GLY A 145 -2.48 6.87 -10.33
N ILE A 146 -1.81 5.86 -9.78
CA ILE A 146 -1.87 4.47 -10.23
C ILE A 146 -2.53 3.66 -9.12
N LEU A 147 -3.75 3.20 -9.39
CA LEU A 147 -4.57 2.52 -8.39
C LEU A 147 -4.24 1.03 -8.34
N PHE A 148 -3.74 0.56 -7.19
CA PHE A 148 -3.55 -0.87 -6.95
C PHE A 148 -4.91 -1.53 -6.72
N ASP A 149 -5.25 -2.56 -7.52
CA ASP A 149 -6.58 -3.14 -7.58
C ASP A 149 -6.98 -3.85 -6.30
N MET A 150 -8.07 -3.36 -5.68
CA MET A 150 -8.68 -3.95 -4.50
C MET A 150 -10.20 -3.82 -4.59
N PRO A 151 -10.99 -4.77 -4.03
CA PRO A 151 -12.45 -4.75 -4.13
C PRO A 151 -13.08 -3.43 -3.68
N TYR A 152 -12.57 -2.82 -2.60
CA TYR A 152 -13.10 -1.57 -2.05
C TYR A 152 -12.84 -0.32 -2.91
N ASN A 153 -12.01 -0.43 -3.95
CA ASN A 153 -11.75 0.68 -4.85
C ASN A 153 -12.35 0.49 -6.27
N HIS A 154 -13.13 -0.59 -6.49
CA HIS A 154 -13.74 -0.88 -7.79
C HIS A 154 -14.74 0.18 -8.27
N TYR A 155 -15.34 0.97 -7.36
CA TYR A 155 -16.21 2.07 -7.77
C TYR A 155 -15.49 3.17 -8.57
N LEU A 156 -14.14 3.21 -8.54
CA LEU A 156 -13.30 4.08 -9.35
C LEU A 156 -12.92 3.48 -10.72
N MET A 157 -13.58 2.40 -11.15
CA MET A 157 -13.33 1.79 -12.46
C MET A 157 -13.37 2.84 -13.58
N ASN A 158 -12.38 2.78 -14.48
CA ASN A 158 -12.22 3.66 -15.64
C ASN A 158 -11.85 5.15 -15.34
N ARG A 159 -11.65 5.53 -14.07
CA ARG A 159 -11.23 6.90 -13.73
C ARG A 159 -9.71 7.06 -13.63
N TYR A 160 -9.01 5.99 -13.22
CA TYR A 160 -7.56 5.98 -12.99
C TYR A 160 -6.90 4.77 -13.66
N TYR A 161 -5.60 4.89 -13.94
CA TYR A 161 -4.84 3.73 -14.37
C TYR A 161 -4.80 2.71 -13.22
N ARG A 162 -5.21 1.48 -13.50
CA ARG A 162 -5.35 0.41 -12.53
C ARG A 162 -4.37 -0.70 -12.81
N VAL A 163 -3.76 -1.23 -11.76
CA VAL A 163 -2.84 -2.36 -11.81
C VAL A 163 -3.27 -3.44 -10.81
N LYS A 164 -3.16 -4.71 -11.20
CA LYS A 164 -3.54 -5.86 -10.37
C LYS A 164 -2.37 -6.47 -9.62
N ASN A 165 -1.15 -6.21 -10.06
CA ASN A 165 0.06 -6.80 -9.51
C ASN A 165 1.30 -5.98 -9.90
N TRP A 166 2.43 -6.34 -9.30
CA TRP A 166 3.69 -5.64 -9.51
C TRP A 166 4.28 -5.81 -10.92
N ARG A 167 3.94 -6.88 -11.66
CA ARG A 167 4.36 -7.03 -13.07
C ARG A 167 3.72 -5.96 -13.97
N GLU A 168 2.46 -5.60 -13.71
CA GLU A 168 1.79 -4.53 -14.46
C GLU A 168 2.40 -3.16 -14.16
N ILE A 169 2.82 -2.90 -12.91
CA ILE A 169 3.60 -1.71 -12.52
C ILE A 169 4.92 -1.67 -13.31
N TYR A 170 5.66 -2.80 -13.34
CA TYR A 170 6.89 -2.90 -14.14
C TYR A 170 6.65 -2.55 -15.60
N MET A 171 5.65 -3.13 -16.24
CA MET A 171 5.33 -2.89 -17.65
C MET A 171 4.97 -1.43 -17.92
N TYR A 172 4.26 -0.78 -17.01
CA TYR A 172 3.93 0.63 -17.11
C TYR A 172 5.19 1.51 -17.12
N PHE A 173 6.03 1.37 -16.10
CA PHE A 173 7.21 2.22 -15.94
C PHE A 173 8.34 1.88 -16.91
N LYS A 174 8.46 0.62 -17.34
CA LYS A 174 9.41 0.23 -18.38
C LYS A 174 9.17 1.00 -19.68
N ARG A 175 7.92 1.13 -20.11
CA ARG A 175 7.55 1.93 -21.30
C ARG A 175 7.97 3.40 -21.15
N LEU A 176 7.88 3.97 -19.94
CA LEU A 176 8.31 5.35 -19.68
C LEU A 176 9.84 5.50 -19.76
N VAL A 177 10.60 4.46 -19.42
CA VAL A 177 12.06 4.45 -19.54
C VAL A 177 12.48 4.32 -21.00
N GLU A 178 11.84 3.44 -21.77
CA GLU A 178 12.15 3.16 -23.18
C GLU A 178 11.78 4.32 -24.13
N ASN A 179 10.86 5.20 -23.73
CA ASN A 179 10.39 6.35 -24.54
C ASN A 179 11.09 7.68 -24.17
N LYS A 180 12.11 7.66 -23.31
CA LYS A 180 12.97 8.82 -22.99
C LYS A 180 14.22 8.83 -23.85
#